data_c806638f91dfd9f6cfa68f4d2d127aaf
#
_entry.id   c806638f91dfd9f6cfa68f4d2d127aaf
#
_cell.length_a   1.000
_cell.length_b   1.000
_cell.length_c   1.000
_cell.angle_alpha   90.00
_cell.angle_beta   90.00
_cell.angle_gamma   90.00
#
_symmetry.space_group_name_H-M   'P 1'
#
loop_
_entity.id
_entity.type
_entity.pdbx_description
1 polymer ?
#
loop_
_entity_poly.entity_id
_entity_poly.type
_entity_poly.pdbx_seq_one_letter_code
_entity_poly.pdbx_strand_id
1 'polypeptide(L)'
;MANRFGGFGGFGGGNMQAMMRQAQKMQQDALKAKEELENTIYEGSASGGMVKVEINGAFEMQSVKINPAVVDSDDVEMLEDLIVAAYNDAKNKIDGEKSQKMGAFGGLV
;
A
#
# COMPACT_ATOMS: atom_id res chain seq x y z
N MET A 1 -44.81 21.71 -7.23
CA MET A 1 -44.17 20.83 -6.23
C MET A 1 -44.10 19.42 -6.69
N ALA A 2 -45.20 18.79 -6.99
CA ALA A 2 -45.26 17.40 -7.44
C ALA A 2 -44.50 17.20 -8.77
N ASN A 3 -44.65 18.09 -9.72
CA ASN A 3 -43.96 18.00 -10.99
C ASN A 3 -42.46 18.09 -10.86
N ARG A 4 -42.02 18.97 -9.98
CA ARG A 4 -40.63 19.13 -9.70
C ARG A 4 -40.02 17.86 -9.08
N PHE A 5 -40.75 17.27 -8.20
CA PHE A 5 -40.35 16.02 -7.55
C PHE A 5 -40.29 14.87 -8.55
N GLY A 6 -41.35 14.75 -9.35
CA GLY A 6 -41.42 13.70 -10.36
C GLY A 6 -40.33 13.80 -11.42
N GLY A 7 -40.08 15.03 -11.91
CA GLY A 7 -39.04 15.27 -12.87
C GLY A 7 -37.64 14.98 -12.33
N PHE A 8 -37.42 15.40 -11.11
CA PHE A 8 -36.17 15.13 -10.42
C PHE A 8 -35.98 13.62 -10.20
N GLY A 9 -37.03 12.97 -9.77
CA GLY A 9 -36.95 11.53 -9.52
C GLY A 9 -36.66 10.72 -10.77
N GLY A 10 -37.31 11.07 -11.88
CA GLY A 10 -37.08 10.37 -13.14
C GLY A 10 -35.69 10.61 -13.69
N PHE A 11 -35.24 11.82 -13.63
CA PHE A 11 -33.87 12.16 -14.07
C PHE A 11 -32.85 11.56 -13.09
N GLY A 12 -33.12 11.65 -11.81
CA GLY A 12 -32.23 11.14 -10.78
C GLY A 12 -32.05 9.64 -10.85
N GLY A 13 -33.08 8.89 -11.29
CA GLY A 13 -33.00 7.44 -11.42
C GLY A 13 -31.91 7.00 -12.40
N GLY A 14 -31.83 7.63 -13.56
CA GLY A 14 -30.80 7.35 -14.54
C GLY A 14 -29.41 7.74 -14.05
N ASN A 15 -29.31 8.90 -13.42
CA ASN A 15 -28.07 9.35 -12.84
C ASN A 15 -27.62 8.48 -11.69
N MET A 16 -28.57 8.06 -10.85
CA MET A 16 -28.25 7.20 -9.73
C MET A 16 -27.63 5.88 -10.17
N GLN A 17 -28.16 5.29 -11.21
CA GLN A 17 -27.58 4.04 -11.74
C GLN A 17 -26.17 4.25 -12.25
N ALA A 18 -25.94 5.34 -12.98
CA ALA A 18 -24.62 5.66 -13.49
C ALA A 18 -23.65 5.97 -12.33
N MET A 19 -24.13 6.71 -11.34
CA MET A 19 -23.32 7.04 -10.16
C MET A 19 -23.00 5.78 -9.35
N MET A 20 -23.98 4.88 -9.19
CA MET A 20 -23.76 3.62 -8.47
C MET A 20 -22.75 2.73 -9.19
N ARG A 21 -22.84 2.64 -10.51
CA ARG A 21 -21.87 1.88 -11.29
C ARG A 21 -20.47 2.47 -11.16
N GLN A 22 -20.38 3.78 -11.23
CA GLN A 22 -19.11 4.47 -11.07
C GLN A 22 -18.53 4.28 -9.69
N ALA A 23 -19.37 4.36 -8.65
CA ALA A 23 -18.94 4.13 -7.28
C ALA A 23 -18.46 2.69 -7.09
N GLN A 24 -19.18 1.71 -7.64
CA GLN A 24 -18.77 0.31 -7.59
C GLN A 24 -17.45 0.09 -8.30
N LYS A 25 -17.28 0.70 -9.47
CA LYS A 25 -16.03 0.59 -10.21
C LYS A 25 -14.87 1.18 -9.43
N MET A 26 -15.07 2.34 -8.83
CA MET A 26 -14.04 2.97 -8.00
C MET A 26 -13.69 2.10 -6.81
N GLN A 27 -14.68 1.49 -6.18
CA GLN A 27 -14.46 0.59 -5.06
C GLN A 27 -13.69 -0.66 -5.50
N GLN A 28 -14.04 -1.23 -6.65
CA GLN A 28 -13.33 -2.38 -7.20
C GLN A 28 -11.89 -2.01 -7.56
N ASP A 29 -11.69 -0.83 -8.15
CA ASP A 29 -10.36 -0.36 -8.50
C ASP A 29 -9.51 -0.12 -7.25
N ALA A 30 -10.11 0.40 -6.19
CA ALA A 30 -9.42 0.61 -4.92
C ALA A 30 -9.02 -0.72 -4.28
N LEU A 31 -9.91 -1.71 -4.29
CA LEU A 31 -9.61 -3.05 -3.79
C LEU A 31 -8.51 -3.71 -4.60
N LYS A 32 -8.56 -3.58 -5.92
CA LYS A 32 -7.54 -4.12 -6.80
C LYS A 32 -6.18 -3.47 -6.55
N ALA A 33 -6.15 -2.15 -6.39
CA ALA A 33 -4.93 -1.44 -6.06
C ALA A 33 -4.35 -1.91 -4.73
N LYS A 34 -5.21 -2.15 -3.75
CA LYS A 34 -4.80 -2.67 -2.45
C LYS A 34 -4.21 -4.07 -2.58
N GLU A 35 -4.86 -4.94 -3.34
CA GLU A 35 -4.36 -6.31 -3.58
C GLU A 35 -3.02 -6.29 -4.30
N GLU A 36 -2.87 -5.44 -5.31
CA GLU A 36 -1.60 -5.30 -6.02
C GLU A 36 -0.49 -4.82 -5.10
N LEU A 37 -0.79 -3.88 -4.23
CA LEU A 37 0.15 -3.38 -3.24
C LEU A 37 0.57 -4.50 -2.29
N GLU A 38 -0.39 -5.26 -1.77
CA GLU A 38 -0.14 -6.35 -0.83
C GLU A 38 0.66 -7.48 -1.45
N ASN A 39 0.53 -7.69 -2.75
CA ASN A 39 1.24 -8.74 -3.47
C ASN A 39 2.58 -8.29 -4.05
N THR A 40 2.88 -7.01 -3.97
CA THR A 40 4.15 -6.48 -4.45
C THR A 40 5.22 -6.66 -3.38
N ILE A 41 6.41 -7.05 -3.81
CA ILE A 41 7.56 -7.23 -2.92
C ILE A 41 8.40 -5.95 -2.95
N TYR A 42 8.70 -5.46 -1.75
CA TYR A 42 9.52 -4.26 -1.56
C TYR A 42 10.80 -4.65 -0.85
N GLU A 43 11.92 -4.19 -1.38
CA GLU A 43 13.23 -4.42 -0.78
C GLU A 43 13.64 -3.21 0.04
N GLY A 44 14.05 -3.45 1.27
CA GLY A 44 14.71 -2.47 2.11
C GLY A 44 16.14 -2.91 2.38
N SER A 45 17.02 -1.95 2.56
CA SER A 45 18.43 -2.24 2.83
C SER A 45 19.00 -1.31 3.87
N ALA A 46 20.06 -1.77 4.50
CA ALA A 46 20.83 -0.99 5.47
C ALA A 46 22.31 -1.20 5.23
N SER A 47 23.11 -0.20 5.59
CA SER A 47 24.57 -0.25 5.50
C SER A 47 25.05 -0.60 4.07
N GLY A 48 24.51 0.11 3.07
CA GLY A 48 24.93 -0.09 1.69
C GLY A 48 24.58 -1.45 1.11
N GLY A 49 23.52 -2.08 1.60
CA GLY A 49 23.08 -3.38 1.11
C GLY A 49 23.65 -4.56 1.88
N MET A 50 24.35 -4.33 2.98
CA MET A 50 24.87 -5.40 3.82
C MET A 50 23.78 -6.21 4.49
N VAL A 51 22.65 -5.59 4.77
CA VAL A 51 21.43 -6.26 5.24
C VAL A 51 20.30 -5.85 4.31
N LYS A 52 19.58 -6.82 3.77
CA LYS A 52 18.44 -6.61 2.89
C LYS A 52 17.25 -7.38 3.42
N VAL A 53 16.08 -6.73 3.36
CA VAL A 53 14.82 -7.31 3.78
C VAL A 53 13.83 -7.20 2.63
N GLU A 54 13.08 -8.26 2.40
CA GLU A 54 11.98 -8.23 1.43
C GLU A 54 10.67 -8.38 2.19
N ILE A 55 9.77 -7.42 2.04
CA ILE A 55 8.43 -7.46 2.63
C ILE A 55 7.40 -7.14 1.57
N ASN A 56 6.19 -7.67 1.72
CA ASN A 56 5.09 -7.30 0.84
C ASN A 56 4.35 -6.06 1.36
N GLY A 57 3.40 -5.57 0.59
CA GLY A 57 2.62 -4.39 0.98
C GLY A 57 1.72 -4.61 2.19
N ALA A 58 1.54 -5.86 2.63
CA ALA A 58 0.85 -6.20 3.87
C ALA A 58 1.80 -6.25 5.07
N PHE A 59 3.05 -5.83 4.88
CA PHE A 59 4.10 -5.80 5.89
C PHE A 59 4.51 -7.19 6.37
N GLU A 60 4.28 -8.21 5.56
CA GLU A 60 4.77 -9.54 5.85
C GLU A 60 6.18 -9.70 5.30
N MET A 61 7.11 -10.10 6.17
CA MET A 61 8.49 -10.30 5.76
C MET A 61 8.63 -11.61 4.99
N GLN A 62 9.21 -11.53 3.80
CA GLN A 62 9.40 -12.68 2.93
C GLN A 62 10.80 -13.24 3.04
N SER A 63 11.80 -12.39 3.23
CA SER A 63 13.19 -12.83 3.36
C SER A 63 14.05 -11.78 4.07
N VAL A 64 15.14 -12.26 4.64
CA VAL A 64 16.21 -11.43 5.20
C VAL A 64 17.51 -11.97 4.65
N LYS A 65 18.30 -11.10 4.05
CA LYS A 65 19.64 -11.45 3.57
C LYS A 65 20.67 -10.63 4.33
N ILE A 66 21.59 -11.33 4.97
CA ILE A 66 22.61 -10.72 5.81
C ILE A 66 23.98 -11.08 5.24
N ASN A 67 24.78 -10.06 4.94
CA ASN A 67 26.16 -10.30 4.55
C ASN A 67 26.93 -10.76 5.78
N PRO A 68 27.70 -11.88 5.69
CA PRO A 68 28.46 -12.38 6.83
C PRO A 68 29.44 -11.37 7.43
N ALA A 69 29.87 -10.38 6.64
CA ALA A 69 30.79 -9.36 7.13
C ALA A 69 30.23 -8.51 8.28
N VAL A 70 28.89 -8.43 8.42
CA VAL A 70 28.26 -7.68 9.52
C VAL A 70 27.83 -8.61 10.65
N VAL A 71 28.12 -9.88 10.58
CA VAL A 71 27.80 -10.84 11.64
C VAL A 71 29.00 -10.93 12.56
N ASP A 72 28.90 -10.25 13.71
CA ASP A 72 29.95 -10.20 14.71
C ASP A 72 29.35 -10.57 16.06
N SER A 73 29.81 -11.70 16.61
CA SER A 73 29.30 -12.19 17.87
C SER A 73 29.61 -11.26 19.05
N ASP A 74 30.56 -10.34 18.88
CA ASP A 74 30.87 -9.35 19.88
C ASP A 74 30.06 -8.08 19.76
N ASP A 75 29.30 -7.93 18.66
CA ASP A 75 28.45 -6.76 18.41
C ASP A 75 27.15 -7.17 17.74
N VAL A 76 26.36 -7.97 18.46
CA VAL A 76 25.06 -8.43 17.98
C VAL A 76 24.06 -7.26 17.86
N GLU A 77 24.20 -6.27 18.71
CA GLU A 77 23.34 -5.10 18.70
C GLU A 77 23.42 -4.35 17.37
N MET A 78 24.61 -4.24 16.78
CA MET A 78 24.77 -3.65 15.46
C MET A 78 23.93 -4.36 14.42
N LEU A 79 23.94 -5.70 14.41
CA LEU A 79 23.15 -6.50 13.47
C LEU A 79 21.65 -6.30 13.69
N GLU A 80 21.23 -6.27 14.95
CA GLU A 80 19.83 -6.00 15.28
C GLU A 80 19.38 -4.66 14.72
N ASP A 81 20.19 -3.62 14.91
CA ASP A 81 19.88 -2.28 14.42
C ASP A 81 19.84 -2.22 12.90
N LEU A 82 20.72 -2.96 12.22
CA LEU A 82 20.73 -3.03 10.75
C LEU A 82 19.47 -3.70 10.22
N ILE A 83 18.99 -4.74 10.88
CA ILE A 83 17.76 -5.41 10.47
C ILE A 83 16.56 -4.45 10.63
N VAL A 84 16.49 -3.74 11.75
CA VAL A 84 15.45 -2.75 11.99
C VAL A 84 15.49 -1.66 10.92
N ALA A 85 16.69 -1.15 10.62
CA ALA A 85 16.86 -0.11 9.61
C ALA A 85 16.44 -0.59 8.22
N ALA A 86 16.81 -1.81 7.85
CA ALA A 86 16.42 -2.39 6.56
C ALA A 86 14.91 -2.57 6.44
N TYR A 87 14.27 -3.06 7.49
CA TYR A 87 12.81 -3.19 7.52
C TYR A 87 12.13 -1.83 7.40
N ASN A 88 12.60 -0.84 8.12
CA ASN A 88 12.02 0.50 8.07
C ASN A 88 12.22 1.15 6.70
N ASP A 89 13.34 0.87 6.03
CA ASP A 89 13.55 1.34 4.67
C ASP A 89 12.52 0.75 3.71
N ALA A 90 12.25 -0.55 3.80
CA ALA A 90 11.21 -1.19 3.01
C ALA A 90 9.82 -0.66 3.35
N LYS A 91 9.54 -0.48 4.63
CA LYS A 91 8.27 0.08 5.10
C LYS A 91 8.03 1.48 4.55
N ASN A 92 9.06 2.31 4.52
CA ASN A 92 8.94 3.67 3.98
C ASN A 92 8.62 3.65 2.48
N LYS A 93 9.14 2.70 1.74
CA LYS A 93 8.80 2.51 0.33
C LYS A 93 7.35 2.13 0.15
N ILE A 94 6.85 1.23 0.99
CA ILE A 94 5.45 0.82 0.98
C ILE A 94 4.55 2.01 1.31
N ASP A 95 4.87 2.75 2.35
CA ASP A 95 4.09 3.91 2.78
C ASP A 95 4.04 4.98 1.69
N GLY A 96 5.16 5.21 1.01
CA GLY A 96 5.23 6.15 -0.10
C GLY A 96 4.37 5.72 -1.28
N GLU A 97 4.44 4.47 -1.66
CA GLU A 97 3.64 3.95 -2.78
C GLU A 97 2.17 3.86 -2.43
N LYS A 98 1.85 3.46 -1.21
CA LYS A 98 0.48 3.44 -0.71
C LYS A 98 -0.13 4.82 -0.75
N SER A 99 0.61 5.84 -0.35
CA SER A 99 0.16 7.22 -0.41
C SER A 99 -0.14 7.65 -1.84
N GLN A 100 0.72 7.28 -2.80
CA GLN A 100 0.51 7.59 -4.21
C GLN A 100 -0.71 6.88 -4.78
N LYS A 101 -0.79 5.57 -4.58
CA LYS A 101 -1.87 4.76 -5.16
C LYS A 101 -3.22 5.07 -4.54
N MET A 102 -3.26 5.20 -3.22
CA MET A 102 -4.52 5.45 -2.52
C MET A 102 -4.95 6.90 -2.62
N GLY A 103 -4.03 7.83 -2.80
CA GLY A 103 -4.34 9.23 -3.04
C GLY A 103 -5.13 9.46 -4.32
N ALA A 104 -5.00 8.57 -5.31
CA ALA A 104 -5.75 8.66 -6.56
C ALA A 104 -7.25 8.43 -6.36
N PHE A 105 -7.65 7.79 -5.27
CA PHE A 105 -9.04 7.51 -4.96
C PHE A 105 -9.68 8.55 -4.04
N GLY A 106 -8.94 9.60 -3.70
CA GLY A 106 -9.46 10.71 -2.91
C GLY A 106 -10.01 10.28 -1.56
N GLY A 107 -11.22 10.74 -1.25
CA GLY A 107 -11.85 10.49 0.03
C GLY A 107 -12.24 9.07 0.34
N LEU A 108 -11.88 8.11 -0.50
CA LEU A 108 -12.16 6.70 -0.26
C LEU A 108 -11.17 6.07 0.73
N VAL A 109 -10.12 6.75 1.04
CA VAL A 109 -9.05 6.23 1.91
C VAL A 109 -9.08 6.87 3.28
#